data_340b6f45b81f820fa32d30ab3a060e22
#
_entry.id   340b6f45b81f820fa32d30ab3a060e22
#
_cell.length_a   1.000
_cell.length_b   1.000
_cell.length_c   1.000
_cell.angle_alpha   90.00
_cell.angle_beta   90.00
_cell.angle_gamma   90.00
#
_symmetry.space_group_name_H-M   'P 1'
#
loop_
_entity.id
_entity.type
_entity.pdbx_description
1 polymer ?
#
loop_
_entity_poly.entity_id
_entity_poly.type
_entity_poly.pdbx_seq_one_letter_code
_entity_poly.pdbx_strand_id
1 'polypeptide(L)'
;MRIERAGSIETYTAGTRCPDPSAPPDAPCAADSIFDLASLTKLATTALLLSFVRERALSLDTPLRELVPDFRGGRKDEVTLTHVLTHTAGLKWWLPLHLEVRTIEEAVWRAAQEPLAQDLGTFTYSDLGYIMLTAGLANAGGGEFADLVAERVARPVEAGTLTYRPSDPATCVATEMDPSGDRGRIRGTVHDENANAMGGIAGHAGLFGTAADVAAIERVFRDGAVIGNDLAALARTEHATAENVRRGLGLALRAPNGPMTSDRWSMDSFGHTGFTGTSVWTDPHADLTVVLLTNRVYFGRTNDDAMYRFRIAVHEAAAS
;
A
#
# COMPACT_ATOMS: atom_id res chain seq x y z
N MET A 1 -12.85 -8.82 7.42
CA MET A 1 -13.32 -8.46 6.08
C MET A 1 -14.46 -7.45 6.20
N ARG A 2 -14.49 -6.46 5.31
CA ARG A 2 -15.56 -5.48 5.17
C ARG A 2 -16.03 -5.46 3.72
N ILE A 3 -17.32 -5.51 3.50
CA ILE A 3 -17.96 -5.40 2.19
C ILE A 3 -18.88 -4.18 2.23
N GLU A 4 -18.71 -3.28 1.27
CA GLU A 4 -19.60 -2.14 1.04
C GLU A 4 -20.26 -2.33 -0.32
N ARG A 5 -21.59 -2.31 -0.35
CA ARG A 5 -22.37 -2.49 -1.59
C ARG A 5 -23.62 -1.62 -1.54
N ALA A 6 -23.80 -0.74 -2.50
CA ALA A 6 -25.02 0.07 -2.67
C ALA A 6 -25.48 0.74 -1.36
N GLY A 7 -24.55 1.29 -0.59
CA GLY A 7 -24.80 1.96 0.69
C GLY A 7 -24.96 1.03 1.90
N SER A 8 -24.95 -0.29 1.74
CA SER A 8 -24.91 -1.24 2.85
C SER A 8 -23.47 -1.64 3.20
N ILE A 9 -23.25 -1.95 4.48
CA ILE A 9 -21.96 -2.35 5.01
C ILE A 9 -22.10 -3.65 5.78
N GLU A 10 -21.32 -4.64 5.42
CA GLU A 10 -21.22 -5.91 6.13
C GLU A 10 -19.80 -6.10 6.63
N THR A 11 -19.65 -6.64 7.84
CA THR A 11 -18.35 -6.92 8.45
C THR A 11 -18.30 -8.35 8.97
N TYR A 12 -17.23 -9.07 8.61
CA TYR A 12 -16.98 -10.45 9.02
C TYR A 12 -15.63 -10.54 9.71
N THR A 13 -15.59 -11.20 10.86
CA THR A 13 -14.38 -11.40 11.66
C THR A 13 -14.21 -12.87 12.00
N ALA A 14 -12.97 -13.34 12.05
CA ALA A 14 -12.63 -14.72 12.44
C ALA A 14 -11.24 -14.77 13.06
N GLY A 15 -11.02 -15.73 13.95
CA GLY A 15 -9.73 -15.98 14.59
C GLY A 15 -9.41 -15.04 15.75
N THR A 16 -8.15 -15.00 16.13
CA THR A 16 -7.61 -14.19 17.22
C THR A 16 -6.50 -13.27 16.71
N ARG A 17 -6.21 -12.18 17.45
CA ARG A 17 -5.18 -11.21 17.05
C ARG A 17 -3.76 -11.77 17.10
N CYS A 18 -3.51 -12.71 18.02
CA CYS A 18 -2.22 -13.39 18.13
C CYS A 18 -2.45 -14.86 18.57
N PRO A 19 -2.68 -15.79 17.62
CA PRO A 19 -2.96 -17.19 17.92
C PRO A 19 -1.66 -17.92 18.32
N ASP A 20 -1.17 -17.69 19.54
CA ASP A 20 0.00 -18.40 20.08
C ASP A 20 -0.47 -19.71 20.76
N PRO A 21 -0.08 -20.88 20.24
CA PRO A 21 -0.48 -22.17 20.83
C PRO A 21 0.14 -22.43 22.21
N SER A 22 1.18 -21.69 22.59
CA SER A 22 1.87 -21.82 23.88
C SER A 22 1.36 -20.86 24.96
N ALA A 23 0.47 -19.93 24.60
CA ALA A 23 -0.10 -18.93 25.50
C ALA A 23 -1.63 -19.07 25.61
N PRO A 24 -2.27 -18.50 26.65
CA PRO A 24 -3.73 -18.38 26.69
C PRO A 24 -4.24 -17.69 25.42
N PRO A 25 -5.46 -18.04 24.94
CA PRO A 25 -6.03 -17.42 23.76
C PRO A 25 -6.01 -15.90 23.89
N ASP A 26 -5.40 -15.21 22.91
CA ASP A 26 -5.46 -13.75 22.81
C ASP A 26 -6.89 -13.32 22.45
N ALA A 27 -7.15 -12.02 22.56
CA ALA A 27 -8.47 -11.47 22.25
C ALA A 27 -8.91 -11.84 20.82
N PRO A 28 -10.21 -12.12 20.61
CA PRO A 28 -10.74 -12.37 19.29
C PRO A 28 -10.42 -11.23 18.31
N CYS A 29 -10.23 -11.57 17.05
CA CYS A 29 -10.20 -10.58 15.99
C CYS A 29 -11.60 -9.94 15.87
N ALA A 30 -11.66 -8.62 15.90
CA ALA A 30 -12.89 -7.83 15.83
C ALA A 30 -12.81 -6.78 14.71
N ALA A 31 -13.91 -6.06 14.47
CA ALA A 31 -13.98 -5.05 13.41
C ALA A 31 -12.98 -3.90 13.62
N ASP A 32 -12.62 -3.62 14.86
CA ASP A 32 -11.65 -2.60 15.29
C ASP A 32 -10.23 -3.12 15.46
N SER A 33 -9.95 -4.39 15.15
CA SER A 33 -8.59 -4.93 15.15
C SER A 33 -7.72 -4.24 14.12
N ILE A 34 -6.54 -3.84 14.55
CA ILE A 34 -5.58 -3.07 13.73
C ILE A 34 -4.62 -4.04 13.04
N PHE A 35 -4.49 -3.92 11.74
CA PHE A 35 -3.61 -4.76 10.92
C PHE A 35 -2.44 -3.94 10.37
N ASP A 36 -1.28 -4.58 10.25
CA ASP A 36 -0.22 -4.08 9.38
C ASP A 36 -0.68 -4.15 7.93
N LEU A 37 -0.87 -3.00 7.32
CA LEU A 37 -1.44 -2.85 5.98
C LEU A 37 -0.44 -3.15 4.87
N ALA A 38 0.86 -3.28 5.20
CA ALA A 38 1.93 -3.52 4.24
C ALA A 38 1.82 -2.55 3.04
N SER A 39 1.87 -3.08 1.82
CA SER A 39 1.83 -2.25 0.60
C SER A 39 0.50 -1.52 0.33
N LEU A 40 -0.56 -1.72 1.10
CA LEU A 40 -1.72 -0.82 1.06
C LEU A 40 -1.33 0.60 1.50
N THR A 41 -0.22 0.77 2.20
CA THR A 41 0.40 2.08 2.51
C THR A 41 0.61 2.92 1.25
N LYS A 42 0.92 2.28 0.12
CA LYS A 42 1.12 2.97 -1.16
C LYS A 42 -0.11 3.75 -1.64
N LEU A 43 -1.31 3.31 -1.26
CA LEU A 43 -2.54 4.04 -1.55
C LEU A 43 -2.55 5.41 -0.86
N ALA A 44 -2.19 5.47 0.41
CA ALA A 44 -2.10 6.74 1.14
C ALA A 44 -0.98 7.65 0.59
N THR A 45 0.17 7.06 0.24
CA THR A 45 1.28 7.80 -0.39
C THR A 45 0.87 8.37 -1.76
N THR A 46 0.19 7.58 -2.57
CA THR A 46 -0.35 8.02 -3.87
C THR A 46 -1.39 9.13 -3.68
N ALA A 47 -2.31 8.97 -2.72
CA ALA A 47 -3.31 9.99 -2.40
C ALA A 47 -2.66 11.31 -1.96
N LEU A 48 -1.61 11.24 -1.13
CA LEU A 48 -0.83 12.41 -0.72
C LEU A 48 -0.18 13.09 -1.93
N LEU A 49 0.53 12.33 -2.78
CA LEU A 49 1.13 12.87 -4.00
C LEU A 49 0.10 13.54 -4.89
N LEU A 50 -1.03 12.86 -5.17
CA LEU A 50 -2.09 13.40 -6.01
C LEU A 50 -2.79 14.62 -5.38
N SER A 51 -2.77 14.77 -4.05
CA SER A 51 -3.25 16.00 -3.40
C SER A 51 -2.38 17.22 -3.76
N PHE A 52 -1.06 17.05 -3.84
CA PHE A 52 -0.16 18.10 -4.32
C PHE A 52 -0.33 18.39 -5.82
N VAL A 53 -0.63 17.35 -6.63
CA VAL A 53 -0.95 17.53 -8.04
C VAL A 53 -2.25 18.34 -8.20
N ARG A 54 -3.28 18.05 -7.43
CA ARG A 54 -4.53 18.82 -7.39
C ARG A 54 -4.30 20.29 -7.09
N GLU A 55 -3.42 20.59 -6.15
CA GLU A 55 -3.05 21.94 -5.74
C GLU A 55 -2.09 22.63 -6.72
N ARG A 56 -1.65 21.93 -7.77
CA ARG A 56 -0.65 22.39 -8.74
C ARG A 56 0.72 22.68 -8.13
N ALA A 57 0.99 22.14 -6.96
CA ALA A 57 2.32 22.18 -6.34
C ALA A 57 3.28 21.19 -7.00
N LEU A 58 2.74 20.07 -7.53
CA LEU A 58 3.45 19.08 -8.33
C LEU A 58 2.68 18.79 -9.62
N SER A 59 3.38 18.16 -10.60
CA SER A 59 2.81 17.57 -11.80
C SER A 59 3.14 16.08 -11.85
N LEU A 60 2.33 15.28 -12.50
CA LEU A 60 2.65 13.88 -12.79
C LEU A 60 3.91 13.74 -13.66
N ASP A 61 4.23 14.76 -14.45
CA ASP A 61 5.44 14.83 -15.28
C ASP A 61 6.65 15.42 -14.53
N THR A 62 6.47 15.84 -13.25
CA THR A 62 7.60 16.32 -12.46
C THR A 62 8.67 15.22 -12.36
N PRO A 63 9.93 15.49 -12.74
CA PRO A 63 11.03 14.56 -12.60
C PRO A 63 11.27 14.19 -11.12
N LEU A 64 11.45 12.90 -10.82
CA LEU A 64 11.68 12.43 -9.46
C LEU A 64 12.87 13.13 -8.80
N ARG A 65 13.90 13.49 -9.56
CA ARG A 65 15.09 14.22 -9.08
C ARG A 65 14.77 15.60 -8.49
N GLU A 66 13.62 16.19 -8.79
CA GLU A 66 13.21 17.47 -8.17
C GLU A 66 12.77 17.27 -6.72
N LEU A 67 12.22 16.10 -6.39
CA LEU A 67 11.84 15.73 -5.03
C LEU A 67 12.99 15.02 -4.29
N VAL A 68 13.83 14.32 -5.02
CA VAL A 68 14.95 13.52 -4.51
C VAL A 68 16.21 13.88 -5.30
N PRO A 69 16.94 14.96 -4.95
CA PRO A 69 18.07 15.47 -5.73
C PRO A 69 19.22 14.48 -5.97
N ASP A 70 19.35 13.47 -5.08
CA ASP A 70 20.34 12.41 -5.22
C ASP A 70 19.98 11.39 -6.31
N PHE A 71 18.73 11.34 -6.75
CA PHE A 71 18.25 10.47 -7.83
C PHE A 71 18.48 11.15 -9.19
N ARG A 72 19.70 11.13 -9.68
CA ARG A 72 20.11 11.84 -10.91
C ARG A 72 21.19 11.09 -11.68
N GLY A 73 21.36 11.52 -12.91
CA GLY A 73 22.39 11.06 -13.84
C GLY A 73 21.89 10.00 -14.82
N GLY A 74 22.21 10.21 -16.09
CA GLY A 74 21.78 9.34 -17.18
C GLY A 74 20.25 9.31 -17.30
N ARG A 75 19.70 8.13 -17.54
CA ARG A 75 18.23 7.95 -17.69
C ARG A 75 17.40 8.19 -16.42
N LYS A 76 18.02 8.29 -15.23
CA LYS A 76 17.30 8.70 -14.03
C LYS A 76 16.68 10.09 -14.16
N ASP A 77 17.30 10.97 -14.92
CA ASP A 77 16.83 12.33 -15.13
C ASP A 77 15.49 12.40 -15.89
N GLU A 78 15.12 11.32 -16.58
CA GLU A 78 13.89 11.18 -17.33
C GLU A 78 12.73 10.56 -16.50
N VAL A 79 13.04 10.03 -15.31
CA VAL A 79 12.04 9.38 -14.44
C VAL A 79 11.11 10.41 -13.83
N THR A 80 9.82 10.30 -14.11
CA THR A 80 8.77 11.18 -13.59
C THR A 80 7.99 10.54 -12.45
N LEU A 81 7.14 11.31 -11.77
CA LEU A 81 6.23 10.79 -10.74
C LEU A 81 5.24 9.76 -11.32
N THR A 82 4.81 9.93 -12.59
CA THR A 82 4.03 8.90 -13.29
C THR A 82 4.77 7.56 -13.34
N HIS A 83 6.05 7.55 -13.71
CA HIS A 83 6.83 6.32 -13.76
C HIS A 83 6.92 5.63 -12.40
N VAL A 84 7.04 6.40 -11.31
CA VAL A 84 7.05 5.84 -9.95
C VAL A 84 5.70 5.22 -9.60
N LEU A 85 4.60 5.94 -9.80
CA LEU A 85 3.26 5.48 -9.47
C LEU A 85 2.80 4.26 -10.29
N THR A 86 3.30 4.12 -11.50
CA THR A 86 2.97 3.00 -12.40
C THR A 86 3.95 1.84 -12.34
N HIS A 87 5.01 1.97 -11.53
CA HIS A 87 6.10 1.00 -11.43
C HIS A 87 6.84 0.76 -12.76
N THR A 88 7.02 1.84 -13.55
CA THR A 88 7.71 1.81 -14.84
C THR A 88 9.00 2.64 -14.86
N ALA A 89 9.50 2.98 -13.67
CA ALA A 89 10.70 3.81 -13.49
C ALA A 89 12.03 3.07 -13.76
N GLY A 90 11.99 1.80 -14.16
CA GLY A 90 13.19 1.00 -14.38
C GLY A 90 13.93 0.60 -13.11
N LEU A 91 13.34 0.80 -11.94
CA LEU A 91 13.94 0.49 -10.63
C LEU A 91 13.92 -1.01 -10.36
N LYS A 92 14.88 -1.51 -9.56
CA LYS A 92 14.80 -2.85 -8.96
C LYS A 92 13.53 -2.98 -8.12
N TRP A 93 13.00 -4.21 -8.03
CA TRP A 93 11.81 -4.48 -7.24
C TRP A 93 12.02 -4.24 -5.75
N TRP A 94 13.22 -4.58 -5.21
CA TRP A 94 13.55 -4.51 -3.80
C TRP A 94 15.08 -4.47 -3.61
N LEU A 95 15.54 -3.96 -2.48
CA LEU A 95 16.91 -4.02 -1.96
C LEU A 95 16.86 -4.32 -0.46
N PRO A 96 17.85 -5.03 0.10
CA PRO A 96 17.93 -5.30 1.53
C PRO A 96 18.46 -4.08 2.31
N LEU A 97 17.80 -2.93 2.18
CA LEU A 97 18.23 -1.66 2.78
C LEU A 97 18.37 -1.77 4.29
N HIS A 98 17.51 -2.55 4.95
CA HIS A 98 17.54 -2.78 6.40
C HIS A 98 18.89 -3.30 6.94
N LEU A 99 19.72 -3.89 6.09
CA LEU A 99 21.06 -4.32 6.48
C LEU A 99 22.08 -3.16 6.49
N GLU A 100 21.81 -2.09 5.74
CA GLU A 100 22.76 -1.01 5.46
C GLU A 100 22.34 0.31 6.12
N VAL A 101 21.05 0.58 6.36
CA VAL A 101 20.50 1.88 6.77
C VAL A 101 19.77 1.82 8.11
N ARG A 102 19.62 2.98 8.75
CA ARG A 102 18.89 3.14 10.02
C ARG A 102 17.94 4.34 10.04
N THR A 103 17.97 5.17 9.00
CA THR A 103 17.12 6.37 8.89
C THR A 103 16.41 6.44 7.53
N ILE A 104 15.40 7.30 7.43
CA ILE A 104 14.70 7.58 6.17
C ILE A 104 15.68 8.16 5.15
N GLU A 105 16.51 9.10 5.56
CA GLU A 105 17.46 9.80 4.70
C GLU A 105 18.48 8.83 4.11
N GLU A 106 19.04 7.94 4.94
CA GLU A 106 19.98 6.92 4.48
C GLU A 106 19.33 5.97 3.49
N ALA A 107 18.08 5.52 3.76
CA ALA A 107 17.33 4.63 2.88
C ALA A 107 17.03 5.30 1.53
N VAL A 108 16.58 6.56 1.54
CA VAL A 108 16.31 7.34 0.34
C VAL A 108 17.58 7.57 -0.47
N TRP A 109 18.66 8.00 0.19
CA TRP A 109 19.96 8.17 -0.45
C TRP A 109 20.44 6.85 -1.09
N ARG A 110 20.39 5.74 -0.36
CA ARG A 110 20.84 4.43 -0.86
C ARG A 110 19.98 3.95 -2.03
N ALA A 111 18.68 4.11 -1.96
CA ALA A 111 17.75 3.81 -3.07
C ALA A 111 18.05 4.69 -4.31
N ALA A 112 18.34 5.96 -4.10
CA ALA A 112 18.66 6.91 -5.16
C ALA A 112 19.99 6.60 -5.87
N GLN A 113 20.97 5.98 -5.19
CA GLN A 113 22.25 5.57 -5.80
C GLN A 113 22.10 4.33 -6.70
N GLU A 114 21.06 3.50 -6.51
CA GLU A 114 20.90 2.26 -7.25
C GLU A 114 20.72 2.53 -8.76
N PRO A 115 21.47 1.88 -9.65
CA PRO A 115 21.27 1.99 -11.09
C PRO A 115 19.88 1.51 -11.52
N LEU A 116 19.34 2.06 -12.61
CA LEU A 116 18.17 1.49 -13.24
C LEU A 116 18.47 0.07 -13.72
N ALA A 117 17.57 -0.86 -13.40
CA ALA A 117 17.69 -2.27 -13.73
C ALA A 117 16.97 -2.63 -15.04
N GLN A 118 16.03 -1.78 -15.46
CA GLN A 118 15.20 -1.97 -16.63
C GLN A 118 15.11 -0.69 -17.44
N ASP A 119 14.59 -0.79 -18.66
CA ASP A 119 14.25 0.38 -19.46
C ASP A 119 13.02 1.09 -18.88
N LEU A 120 12.98 2.43 -19.02
CA LEU A 120 11.80 3.21 -18.69
C LEU A 120 10.60 2.73 -19.50
N GLY A 121 9.45 2.67 -18.86
CA GLY A 121 8.22 2.11 -19.42
C GLY A 121 8.06 0.62 -19.16
N THR A 122 9.11 -0.13 -18.81
CA THR A 122 9.02 -1.54 -18.42
C THR A 122 8.44 -1.67 -17.03
N PHE A 123 7.37 -2.45 -16.89
CA PHE A 123 6.75 -2.71 -15.59
C PHE A 123 7.64 -3.58 -14.71
N THR A 124 7.99 -3.07 -13.56
CA THR A 124 8.62 -3.83 -12.46
C THR A 124 8.09 -3.27 -11.14
N TYR A 125 7.23 -4.04 -10.45
CA TYR A 125 6.75 -3.61 -9.14
C TYR A 125 7.92 -3.30 -8.22
N SER A 126 8.02 -2.08 -7.73
CA SER A 126 9.17 -1.59 -6.99
C SER A 126 8.77 -0.84 -5.73
N ASP A 127 9.40 -1.17 -4.62
CA ASP A 127 9.27 -0.43 -3.37
C ASP A 127 10.17 0.82 -3.36
N LEU A 128 11.28 0.81 -4.12
CA LEU A 128 12.30 1.87 -4.07
C LEU A 128 11.76 3.24 -4.43
N GLY A 129 10.89 3.33 -5.44
CA GLY A 129 10.24 4.58 -5.81
C GLY A 129 9.43 5.17 -4.65
N TYR A 130 8.65 4.35 -3.97
CA TYR A 130 7.83 4.77 -2.82
C TYR A 130 8.68 5.07 -1.57
N ILE A 131 9.79 4.38 -1.38
CA ILE A 131 10.80 4.74 -0.35
C ILE A 131 11.31 6.16 -0.61
N MET A 132 11.69 6.47 -1.84
CA MET A 132 12.15 7.81 -2.23
C MET A 132 11.06 8.87 -2.06
N LEU A 133 9.80 8.54 -2.37
CA LEU A 133 8.67 9.46 -2.14
C LEU A 133 8.47 9.80 -0.66
N THR A 134 8.94 8.99 0.30
CA THR A 134 8.83 9.32 1.73
C THR A 134 9.45 10.68 2.04
N ALA A 135 10.74 10.86 1.74
CA ALA A 135 11.41 12.15 1.95
C ALA A 135 10.99 13.19 0.91
N GLY A 136 10.79 12.78 -0.36
CA GLY A 136 10.40 13.70 -1.42
C GLY A 136 9.09 14.44 -1.13
N LEU A 137 8.08 13.75 -0.62
CA LEU A 137 6.78 14.35 -0.27
C LEU A 137 6.84 15.10 1.06
N ALA A 138 7.65 14.64 2.03
CA ALA A 138 7.91 15.37 3.27
C ALA A 138 8.50 16.75 2.96
N ASN A 139 9.51 16.82 2.11
CA ASN A 139 10.14 18.07 1.66
C ASN A 139 9.16 18.95 0.88
N ALA A 140 8.41 18.40 -0.06
CA ALA A 140 7.43 19.15 -0.85
C ALA A 140 6.30 19.73 0.03
N GLY A 141 5.90 19.02 1.08
CA GLY A 141 4.85 19.43 2.01
C GLY A 141 5.34 20.29 3.18
N GLY A 142 6.66 20.38 3.39
CA GLY A 142 7.26 21.16 4.49
C GLY A 142 6.96 20.59 5.88
N GLY A 143 6.81 19.26 6.02
CA GLY A 143 6.49 18.61 7.28
C GLY A 143 6.88 17.14 7.30
N GLU A 144 6.66 16.47 8.44
CA GLU A 144 6.90 15.05 8.58
C GLU A 144 5.95 14.23 7.68
N PHE A 145 6.48 13.20 7.01
CA PHE A 145 5.69 12.40 6.07
C PHE A 145 4.44 11.79 6.72
N ALA A 146 4.57 11.26 7.94
CA ALA A 146 3.45 10.66 8.66
C ALA A 146 2.35 11.69 8.98
N ASP A 147 2.73 12.90 9.37
CA ASP A 147 1.79 13.98 9.67
C ASP A 147 1.06 14.45 8.41
N LEU A 148 1.79 14.58 7.29
CA LEU A 148 1.19 14.92 6.01
C LEU A 148 0.17 13.86 5.56
N VAL A 149 0.46 12.57 5.71
CA VAL A 149 -0.50 11.49 5.44
C VAL A 149 -1.71 11.60 6.37
N ALA A 150 -1.49 11.80 7.66
CA ALA A 150 -2.58 11.92 8.64
C ALA A 150 -3.49 13.13 8.35
N GLU A 151 -2.91 14.29 8.07
CA GLU A 151 -3.65 15.54 7.91
C GLU A 151 -4.31 15.68 6.55
N ARG A 152 -3.60 15.32 5.49
CA ARG A 152 -4.04 15.56 4.11
C ARG A 152 -4.80 14.39 3.50
N VAL A 153 -4.62 13.17 4.04
CA VAL A 153 -5.27 11.96 3.49
C VAL A 153 -6.21 11.35 4.51
N ALA A 154 -5.72 10.92 5.67
CA ALA A 154 -6.53 10.15 6.63
C ALA A 154 -7.67 10.96 7.24
N ARG A 155 -7.40 12.17 7.75
CA ARG A 155 -8.40 13.02 8.39
C ARG A 155 -9.54 13.42 7.45
N PRO A 156 -9.30 13.87 6.20
CA PRO A 156 -10.40 14.23 5.28
C PRO A 156 -11.34 13.11 4.90
N VAL A 157 -10.89 11.84 4.95
CA VAL A 157 -11.70 10.66 4.67
C VAL A 157 -12.19 9.94 5.92
N GLU A 158 -11.91 10.50 7.11
CA GLU A 158 -12.31 9.96 8.41
C GLU A 158 -11.71 8.57 8.72
N ALA A 159 -10.48 8.29 8.24
CA ALA A 159 -9.70 7.10 8.60
C ALA A 159 -9.05 7.29 9.98
N GLY A 160 -9.86 7.25 11.03
CA GLY A 160 -9.51 7.75 12.36
C GLY A 160 -8.50 6.91 13.14
N THR A 161 -8.30 5.64 12.77
CA THR A 161 -7.33 4.75 13.43
C THR A 161 -6.08 4.48 12.58
N LEU A 162 -6.03 5.05 11.37
CA LEU A 162 -4.88 4.89 10.48
C LEU A 162 -3.63 5.55 11.07
N THR A 163 -2.57 4.80 11.26
CA THR A 163 -1.33 5.30 11.89
C THR A 163 -0.09 4.52 11.46
N TYR A 164 1.07 5.14 11.49
CA TYR A 164 2.36 4.46 11.28
C TYR A 164 2.90 3.74 12.52
N ARG A 165 2.56 4.19 13.70
CA ARG A 165 3.10 3.67 14.98
C ARG A 165 1.95 3.51 15.96
N PRO A 166 1.26 2.35 15.95
CA PRO A 166 0.21 2.09 16.94
C PRO A 166 0.74 2.25 18.36
N SER A 167 0.01 3.00 19.18
CA SER A 167 0.42 3.26 20.58
C SER A 167 0.27 2.04 21.48
N ASP A 168 -0.62 1.11 21.15
CA ASP A 168 -0.84 -0.12 21.87
C ASP A 168 -0.72 -1.34 20.94
N PRO A 169 0.43 -2.04 20.96
CA PRO A 169 0.62 -3.28 20.19
C PRO A 169 -0.42 -4.37 20.47
N ALA A 170 -1.04 -4.39 21.67
CA ALA A 170 -2.03 -5.40 22.02
C ALA A 170 -3.33 -5.30 21.21
N THR A 171 -3.63 -4.14 20.64
CA THR A 171 -4.76 -3.95 19.72
C THR A 171 -4.47 -4.43 18.30
N CYS A 172 -3.20 -4.65 17.98
CA CYS A 172 -2.76 -5.06 16.66
C CYS A 172 -2.83 -6.57 16.45
N VAL A 173 -3.08 -6.97 15.22
CA VAL A 173 -2.97 -8.36 14.78
C VAL A 173 -1.50 -8.67 14.51
N ALA A 174 -1.01 -9.76 15.13
CA ALA A 174 0.38 -10.19 14.97
C ALA A 174 0.64 -10.70 13.54
N THR A 175 1.83 -10.41 13.03
CA THR A 175 2.34 -10.94 11.77
C THR A 175 3.27 -12.14 12.02
N GLU A 176 4.39 -12.27 11.34
CA GLU A 176 5.24 -13.45 11.47
C GLU A 176 6.15 -13.42 12.73
N MET A 177 6.74 -14.57 13.03
CA MET A 177 7.94 -14.62 13.86
C MET A 177 9.10 -14.09 13.01
N ASP A 178 9.80 -13.07 13.50
CA ASP A 178 10.93 -12.49 12.75
C ASP A 178 11.95 -13.57 12.37
N PRO A 179 12.25 -13.76 11.07
CA PRO A 179 13.19 -14.80 10.64
C PRO A 179 14.60 -14.64 11.21
N SER A 180 15.03 -13.39 11.50
CA SER A 180 16.32 -13.14 12.17
C SER A 180 16.29 -13.48 13.67
N GLY A 181 15.10 -13.52 14.26
CA GLY A 181 14.89 -13.71 15.70
C GLY A 181 15.01 -12.43 16.52
N ASP A 182 15.50 -11.33 15.94
CA ASP A 182 15.82 -10.10 16.69
C ASP A 182 14.57 -9.40 17.23
N ARG A 183 13.45 -9.45 16.50
CA ARG A 183 12.19 -8.79 16.86
C ARG A 183 11.17 -9.73 17.52
N GLY A 184 11.45 -11.04 17.56
CA GLY A 184 10.50 -12.04 18.05
C GLY A 184 9.21 -12.08 17.20
N ARG A 185 8.05 -12.25 17.86
CA ARG A 185 6.74 -12.15 17.20
C ARG A 185 6.44 -10.68 16.88
N ILE A 186 6.37 -10.34 15.60
CA ILE A 186 6.10 -8.97 15.15
C ILE A 186 4.64 -8.61 15.40
N ARG A 187 4.39 -7.58 16.22
CA ARG A 187 3.06 -7.11 16.57
C ARG A 187 3.11 -5.62 16.93
N GLY A 188 2.32 -4.79 16.25
CA GLY A 188 2.31 -3.33 16.46
C GLY A 188 3.56 -2.60 15.97
N THR A 189 4.51 -3.33 15.40
CA THR A 189 5.65 -2.80 14.63
C THR A 189 5.55 -3.29 13.20
N VAL A 190 6.05 -2.49 12.25
CA VAL A 190 5.91 -2.81 10.82
C VAL A 190 6.64 -4.12 10.48
N HIS A 191 5.97 -4.96 9.70
CA HIS A 191 6.50 -6.23 9.23
C HIS A 191 7.67 -6.05 8.27
N ASP A 192 7.54 -5.12 7.31
CA ASP A 192 8.55 -4.82 6.30
C ASP A 192 9.87 -4.39 6.95
N GLU A 193 10.95 -5.08 6.61
CA GLU A 193 12.27 -4.88 7.21
C GLU A 193 12.84 -3.50 6.86
N ASN A 194 12.67 -3.05 5.61
CA ASN A 194 13.16 -1.75 5.18
C ASN A 194 12.41 -0.61 5.86
N ALA A 195 11.08 -0.69 5.91
CA ALA A 195 10.27 0.28 6.64
C ALA A 195 10.62 0.30 8.13
N ASN A 196 10.89 -0.87 8.75
CA ASN A 196 11.32 -0.96 10.13
C ASN A 196 12.66 -0.26 10.35
N ALA A 197 13.64 -0.45 9.48
CA ALA A 197 14.94 0.24 9.52
C ALA A 197 14.80 1.76 9.35
N MET A 198 13.77 2.21 8.63
CA MET A 198 13.38 3.62 8.49
C MET A 198 12.58 4.15 9.70
N GLY A 199 12.54 3.42 10.81
CA GLY A 199 11.79 3.80 12.01
C GLY A 199 10.29 3.57 11.93
N GLY A 200 9.81 2.74 11.02
CA GLY A 200 8.41 2.36 10.85
C GLY A 200 7.58 3.31 9.99
N ILE A 201 8.19 4.35 9.40
CA ILE A 201 7.51 5.33 8.55
C ILE A 201 8.13 5.28 7.15
N ALA A 202 7.35 4.80 6.17
CA ALA A 202 7.79 4.74 4.78
C ALA A 202 6.61 4.81 3.81
N GLY A 203 6.85 5.32 2.61
CA GLY A 203 5.80 5.45 1.60
C GLY A 203 5.35 4.13 0.99
N HIS A 204 6.15 3.07 1.09
CA HIS A 204 5.84 1.74 0.54
C HIS A 204 5.15 0.81 1.53
N ALA A 205 5.35 0.99 2.85
CA ALA A 205 4.83 0.16 3.94
C ALA A 205 4.87 0.93 5.27
N GLY A 206 4.23 0.40 6.33
CA GLY A 206 4.30 0.94 7.68
C GLY A 206 2.99 1.47 8.23
N LEU A 207 1.96 1.68 7.42
CA LEU A 207 0.63 2.02 7.92
C LEU A 207 -0.05 0.82 8.57
N PHE A 208 -0.72 1.12 9.67
CA PHE A 208 -1.62 0.24 10.39
C PHE A 208 -3.03 0.82 10.36
N GLY A 209 -4.03 -0.05 10.34
CA GLY A 209 -5.42 0.39 10.36
C GLY A 209 -6.41 -0.75 10.36
N THR A 210 -7.67 -0.40 10.45
CA THR A 210 -8.83 -1.31 10.38
C THR A 210 -9.31 -1.46 8.94
N ALA A 211 -10.23 -2.39 8.70
CA ALA A 211 -10.89 -2.50 7.40
C ALA A 211 -11.73 -1.26 7.04
N ALA A 212 -12.22 -0.53 8.04
CA ALA A 212 -12.93 0.73 7.84
C ALA A 212 -11.99 1.84 7.35
N ASP A 213 -10.78 1.95 7.92
CA ASP A 213 -9.78 2.92 7.47
C ASP A 213 -9.35 2.66 6.02
N VAL A 214 -9.13 1.38 5.66
CA VAL A 214 -8.75 1.02 4.29
C VAL A 214 -9.87 1.37 3.30
N ALA A 215 -11.14 1.09 3.64
CA ALA A 215 -12.28 1.49 2.82
C ALA A 215 -12.40 3.03 2.71
N ALA A 216 -12.04 3.75 3.78
CA ALA A 216 -12.01 5.21 3.77
C ALA A 216 -10.93 5.78 2.83
N ILE A 217 -9.71 5.20 2.85
CA ILE A 217 -8.65 5.59 1.92
C ILE A 217 -9.01 5.24 0.46
N GLU A 218 -9.69 4.12 0.24
CA GLU A 218 -10.13 3.70 -1.09
C GLU A 218 -11.08 4.74 -1.72
N ARG A 219 -11.93 5.43 -0.94
CA ARG A 219 -12.81 6.51 -1.42
C ARG A 219 -12.07 7.67 -2.08
N VAL A 220 -10.78 7.86 -1.79
CA VAL A 220 -9.94 8.83 -2.50
C VAL A 220 -9.93 8.54 -4.00
N PHE A 221 -9.86 7.25 -4.36
CA PHE A 221 -9.79 6.81 -5.74
C PHE A 221 -11.17 6.51 -6.35
N ARG A 222 -12.15 6.08 -5.55
CA ARG A 222 -13.51 5.80 -6.00
C ARG A 222 -14.30 7.09 -6.24
N ASP A 223 -14.34 7.95 -5.22
CA ASP A 223 -15.24 9.10 -5.15
C ASP A 223 -14.51 10.44 -5.37
N GLY A 224 -13.18 10.43 -5.55
CA GLY A 224 -12.38 11.66 -5.71
C GLY A 224 -12.21 12.45 -4.40
N ALA A 225 -12.47 11.83 -3.25
CA ALA A 225 -12.16 12.45 -1.96
C ALA A 225 -10.69 12.88 -1.95
N VAL A 226 -10.38 14.03 -1.38
CA VAL A 226 -9.03 14.61 -1.32
C VAL A 226 -8.49 15.08 -2.70
N ILE A 227 -8.52 14.23 -3.74
CA ILE A 227 -7.84 14.49 -5.02
C ILE A 227 -8.74 15.07 -6.12
N GLY A 228 -10.06 15.00 -5.95
CA GLY A 228 -11.04 15.41 -6.97
C GLY A 228 -11.32 14.32 -8.01
N ASN A 229 -12.50 14.42 -8.64
CA ASN A 229 -13.01 13.39 -9.54
C ASN A 229 -12.13 13.16 -10.78
N ASP A 230 -11.53 14.22 -11.33
CA ASP A 230 -10.70 14.12 -12.54
C ASP A 230 -9.43 13.31 -12.27
N LEU A 231 -8.73 13.58 -11.17
CA LEU A 231 -7.54 12.80 -10.79
C LEU A 231 -7.89 11.40 -10.34
N ALA A 232 -9.04 11.19 -9.68
CA ALA A 232 -9.51 9.87 -9.33
C ALA A 232 -9.81 9.03 -10.58
N ALA A 233 -10.48 9.60 -11.57
CA ALA A 233 -10.72 8.96 -12.85
C ALA A 233 -9.40 8.64 -13.57
N LEU A 234 -8.48 9.61 -13.62
CA LEU A 234 -7.15 9.42 -14.21
C LEU A 234 -6.37 8.31 -13.50
N ALA A 235 -6.41 8.26 -12.17
CA ALA A 235 -5.71 7.22 -11.40
C ALA A 235 -6.21 5.81 -11.71
N ARG A 236 -7.46 5.65 -12.08
CA ARG A 236 -8.09 4.37 -12.46
C ARG A 236 -7.96 4.01 -13.94
N THR A 237 -7.41 4.89 -14.78
CA THR A 237 -7.11 4.55 -16.18
C THR A 237 -5.85 3.72 -16.28
N GLU A 238 -5.73 2.91 -17.32
CA GLU A 238 -4.52 2.13 -17.58
C GLU A 238 -3.38 3.04 -18.06
N HIS A 239 -2.28 3.04 -17.32
CA HIS A 239 -1.05 3.77 -17.64
C HIS A 239 0.11 2.83 -17.98
N ALA A 240 0.08 1.59 -17.49
CA ALA A 240 1.07 0.60 -17.81
C ALA A 240 0.45 -0.80 -17.85
N THR A 241 0.95 -1.64 -18.74
CA THR A 241 0.52 -3.02 -18.90
C THR A 241 1.71 -3.95 -19.12
N ALA A 242 1.61 -5.18 -18.61
CA ALA A 242 2.48 -6.30 -18.87
C ALA A 242 1.63 -7.56 -18.91
N GLU A 243 2.23 -8.73 -19.14
CA GLU A 243 1.48 -9.99 -19.10
C GLU A 243 0.72 -10.12 -17.75
N ASN A 244 -0.60 -10.25 -17.81
CA ASN A 244 -1.51 -10.38 -16.66
C ASN A 244 -1.44 -9.23 -15.61
N VAL A 245 -0.91 -8.08 -15.99
CA VAL A 245 -0.79 -6.90 -15.13
C VAL A 245 -1.31 -5.68 -15.85
N ARG A 246 -2.18 -4.93 -15.18
CA ARG A 246 -2.62 -3.59 -15.60
C ARG A 246 -2.47 -2.63 -14.42
N ARG A 247 -1.95 -1.45 -14.65
CA ARG A 247 -1.67 -0.45 -13.62
C ARG A 247 -2.26 0.90 -13.94
N GLY A 248 -2.94 1.46 -12.94
CA GLY A 248 -3.24 2.86 -12.83
C GLY A 248 -2.17 3.61 -12.01
N LEU A 249 -2.46 4.85 -11.63
CA LEU A 249 -1.55 5.61 -10.76
C LEU A 249 -1.66 5.08 -9.32
N GLY A 250 -0.66 4.33 -8.89
CA GLY A 250 -0.62 3.69 -7.56
C GLY A 250 -1.62 2.56 -7.36
N LEU A 251 -2.37 2.17 -8.40
CA LEU A 251 -3.43 1.18 -8.34
C LEU A 251 -3.09 -0.04 -9.20
N ALA A 252 -3.47 -1.22 -8.72
CA ALA A 252 -3.65 -2.39 -9.57
C ALA A 252 -5.03 -2.32 -10.23
N LEU A 253 -5.11 -2.60 -11.53
CA LEU A 253 -6.35 -2.72 -12.26
C LEU A 253 -6.63 -4.20 -12.55
N ARG A 254 -7.92 -4.58 -12.63
CA ARG A 254 -8.26 -5.96 -12.99
C ARG A 254 -7.68 -6.29 -14.36
N ALA A 255 -6.93 -7.38 -14.43
CA ALA A 255 -6.40 -7.96 -15.66
C ALA A 255 -7.14 -9.27 -15.98
N PRO A 256 -7.34 -9.64 -17.26
CA PRO A 256 -8.15 -10.81 -17.65
C PRO A 256 -7.71 -12.13 -17.00
N ASN A 257 -6.41 -12.34 -16.85
CA ASN A 257 -5.82 -13.51 -16.20
C ASN A 257 -5.05 -13.10 -14.94
N GLY A 258 -5.37 -11.95 -14.39
CA GLY A 258 -4.66 -11.41 -13.22
C GLY A 258 -5.06 -12.12 -11.94
N PRO A 259 -4.12 -12.15 -11.01
CA PRO A 259 -4.23 -12.96 -9.81
C PRO A 259 -5.13 -12.40 -8.71
N MET A 260 -5.83 -11.30 -8.92
CA MET A 260 -6.27 -10.50 -7.81
C MET A 260 -7.78 -10.45 -7.60
N THR A 261 -8.56 -10.76 -8.64
CA THR A 261 -10.02 -10.68 -8.61
C THR A 261 -10.67 -11.86 -9.33
N SER A 262 -11.94 -12.11 -9.02
CA SER A 262 -12.79 -13.04 -9.73
C SER A 262 -13.19 -12.51 -11.11
N ASP A 263 -13.52 -13.41 -12.04
CA ASP A 263 -14.06 -13.06 -13.37
C ASP A 263 -15.46 -12.40 -13.32
N ARG A 264 -16.11 -12.40 -12.16
CA ARG A 264 -17.39 -11.71 -11.94
C ARG A 264 -17.25 -10.20 -11.78
N TRP A 265 -16.04 -9.72 -11.57
CA TRP A 265 -15.76 -8.29 -11.39
C TRP A 265 -15.56 -7.62 -12.76
N SER A 266 -15.95 -6.36 -12.88
CA SER A 266 -15.77 -5.61 -14.13
C SER A 266 -14.29 -5.34 -14.43
N MET A 267 -13.96 -5.09 -15.69
CA MET A 267 -12.60 -4.72 -16.12
C MET A 267 -12.16 -3.34 -15.63
N ASP A 268 -13.08 -2.54 -15.12
CA ASP A 268 -12.81 -1.24 -14.51
C ASP A 268 -12.54 -1.34 -13.00
N SER A 269 -12.54 -2.57 -12.47
CA SER A 269 -12.21 -2.82 -11.08
C SER A 269 -10.74 -2.50 -10.79
N PHE A 270 -10.51 -1.89 -9.64
CA PHE A 270 -9.19 -1.44 -9.21
C PHE A 270 -8.98 -1.74 -7.71
N GLY A 271 -7.75 -1.72 -7.29
CA GLY A 271 -7.41 -1.99 -5.89
C GLY A 271 -5.92 -2.09 -5.64
N HIS A 272 -5.58 -2.69 -4.52
CA HIS A 272 -4.20 -3.00 -4.16
C HIS A 272 -4.13 -4.18 -3.18
N THR A 273 -2.95 -4.77 -3.03
CA THR A 273 -2.70 -5.85 -2.08
C THR A 273 -1.49 -5.56 -1.21
N GLY A 274 -1.46 -6.17 -0.02
CA GLY A 274 -0.33 -6.11 0.89
C GLY A 274 0.28 -7.48 1.16
N PHE A 275 1.57 -7.50 1.41
CA PHE A 275 2.34 -8.72 1.64
C PHE A 275 1.84 -9.52 2.85
N THR A 276 1.38 -8.85 3.89
CA THR A 276 0.80 -9.47 5.10
C THR A 276 -0.52 -10.20 4.86
N GLY A 277 -1.07 -10.14 3.63
CA GLY A 277 -2.32 -10.78 3.24
C GLY A 277 -3.51 -9.82 3.18
N THR A 278 -3.25 -8.54 3.23
CA THR A 278 -4.25 -7.48 3.12
C THR A 278 -4.60 -7.18 1.67
N SER A 279 -5.81 -6.71 1.42
CA SER A 279 -6.22 -6.21 0.09
C SER A 279 -7.46 -5.32 0.19
N VAL A 280 -7.60 -4.43 -0.79
CA VAL A 280 -8.83 -3.71 -1.10
C VAL A 280 -9.06 -3.76 -2.60
N TRP A 281 -10.30 -3.99 -2.99
CA TRP A 281 -10.74 -3.96 -4.38
C TRP A 281 -12.10 -3.32 -4.49
N THR A 282 -12.30 -2.52 -5.53
CA THR A 282 -13.56 -1.86 -5.85
C THR A 282 -13.97 -2.18 -7.28
N ASP A 283 -15.21 -2.58 -7.46
CA ASP A 283 -15.88 -2.63 -8.75
C ASP A 283 -16.87 -1.46 -8.84
N PRO A 284 -16.55 -0.42 -9.62
CA PRO A 284 -17.42 0.75 -9.72
C PRO A 284 -18.77 0.48 -10.40
N HIS A 285 -18.88 -0.56 -11.24
CA HIS A 285 -20.13 -0.92 -11.90
C HIS A 285 -21.09 -1.65 -10.97
N ALA A 286 -20.57 -2.41 -10.02
CA ALA A 286 -21.34 -3.12 -9.03
C ALA A 286 -21.57 -2.32 -7.74
N ASP A 287 -21.03 -1.10 -7.65
CA ASP A 287 -20.95 -0.30 -6.41
C ASP A 287 -20.49 -1.16 -5.23
N LEU A 288 -19.42 -1.92 -5.47
CA LEU A 288 -18.90 -2.94 -4.56
C LEU A 288 -17.46 -2.64 -4.19
N THR A 289 -17.21 -2.49 -2.89
CA THR A 289 -15.85 -2.44 -2.32
C THR A 289 -15.67 -3.60 -1.33
N VAL A 290 -14.58 -4.35 -1.48
CA VAL A 290 -14.21 -5.44 -0.56
C VAL A 290 -12.84 -5.15 0.03
N VAL A 291 -12.79 -5.03 1.35
CA VAL A 291 -11.54 -4.97 2.12
C VAL A 291 -11.35 -6.30 2.83
N LEU A 292 -10.28 -7.00 2.51
CA LEU A 292 -9.88 -8.24 3.18
C LEU A 292 -8.57 -8.00 3.92
N LEU A 293 -8.59 -8.06 5.25
CA LEU A 293 -7.40 -7.98 6.08
C LEU A 293 -7.15 -9.35 6.72
N THR A 294 -5.96 -9.88 6.51
CA THR A 294 -5.49 -11.14 7.11
C THR A 294 -4.07 -10.99 7.61
N ASN A 295 -3.59 -11.95 8.37
CA ASN A 295 -2.19 -12.08 8.77
C ASN A 295 -1.57 -13.36 8.18
N ARG A 296 -1.68 -13.55 6.86
CA ARG A 296 -1.22 -14.77 6.17
C ARG A 296 0.21 -15.19 6.53
N VAL A 297 1.06 -14.21 6.84
CA VAL A 297 2.47 -14.43 7.16
C VAL A 297 2.70 -14.93 8.60
N TYR A 298 1.66 -15.07 9.42
CA TYR A 298 1.78 -15.48 10.83
C TYR A 298 2.56 -16.81 10.99
N PHE A 299 2.33 -17.77 10.11
CA PHE A 299 3.00 -19.06 10.08
C PHE A 299 4.13 -19.15 9.03
N GLY A 300 4.58 -18.00 8.48
CA GLY A 300 5.64 -17.92 7.49
C GLY A 300 5.18 -17.41 6.12
N ARG A 301 6.12 -17.33 5.16
CA ARG A 301 5.94 -16.65 3.88
C ARG A 301 5.57 -17.57 2.71
N THR A 302 5.44 -18.88 2.93
CA THR A 302 5.36 -19.91 1.86
C THR A 302 3.94 -20.29 1.42
N ASN A 303 2.92 -19.53 1.83
CA ASN A 303 1.51 -19.85 1.59
C ASN A 303 0.86 -18.94 0.51
N ASP A 304 1.63 -18.43 -0.44
CA ASP A 304 1.14 -17.50 -1.46
C ASP A 304 -0.03 -18.04 -2.28
N ASP A 305 0.09 -19.27 -2.78
CA ASP A 305 -0.96 -19.91 -3.58
C ASP A 305 -2.29 -20.10 -2.81
N ALA A 306 -2.20 -20.45 -1.53
CA ALA A 306 -3.37 -20.59 -0.68
C ALA A 306 -4.06 -19.25 -0.44
N MET A 307 -3.29 -18.23 -0.14
CA MET A 307 -3.81 -16.87 0.04
C MET A 307 -4.43 -16.32 -1.25
N TYR A 308 -3.81 -16.61 -2.37
CA TYR A 308 -4.28 -16.25 -3.68
C TYR A 308 -5.67 -16.84 -3.96
N ARG A 309 -5.81 -18.17 -3.85
CA ARG A 309 -7.10 -18.86 -4.03
C ARG A 309 -8.16 -18.39 -3.04
N PHE A 310 -7.77 -18.14 -1.78
CA PHE A 310 -8.68 -17.62 -0.76
C PHE A 310 -9.21 -16.23 -1.14
N ARG A 311 -8.34 -15.33 -1.60
CA ARG A 311 -8.73 -13.98 -2.03
C ARG A 311 -9.71 -14.04 -3.20
N ILE A 312 -9.45 -14.86 -4.22
CA ILE A 312 -10.36 -15.05 -5.36
C ILE A 312 -11.73 -15.55 -4.86
N ALA A 313 -11.76 -16.58 -4.03
CA ALA A 313 -13.01 -17.13 -3.50
C ALA A 313 -13.82 -16.10 -2.70
N VAL A 314 -13.15 -15.25 -1.91
CA VAL A 314 -13.79 -14.13 -1.19
C VAL A 314 -14.40 -13.13 -2.17
N HIS A 315 -13.67 -12.75 -3.21
CA HIS A 315 -14.17 -11.79 -4.20
C HIS A 315 -15.32 -12.38 -5.03
N GLU A 316 -15.27 -13.67 -5.37
CA GLU A 316 -16.39 -14.38 -6.04
C GLU A 316 -17.66 -14.39 -5.18
N ALA A 317 -17.50 -14.73 -3.89
CA ALA A 317 -18.63 -14.73 -2.95
C ALA A 317 -19.18 -13.31 -2.74
N ALA A 318 -18.32 -12.30 -2.68
CA ALA A 318 -18.75 -10.91 -2.54
C ALA A 318 -19.45 -10.37 -3.79
N ALA A 319 -19.18 -10.91 -4.98
CA ALA A 319 -19.84 -10.51 -6.24
C ALA A 319 -21.15 -11.26 -6.52
N SER A 320 -21.52 -12.21 -5.66
CA SER A 320 -22.81 -12.91 -5.70
C SER A 320 -23.89 -12.10 -5.04
#